data_63eee72449e1793e33f247890c70f44d
#
_entry.id   63eee72449e1793e33f247890c70f44d
#
_cell.length_a   1.000
_cell.length_b   1.000
_cell.length_c   1.000
_cell.angle_alpha   90.00
_cell.angle_beta   90.00
_cell.angle_gamma   90.00
#
_symmetry.space_group_name_H-M   'P 1'
#
loop_
_entity.id
_entity.type
_entity.pdbx_description
1 polymer ?
#
loop_
_entity_poly.entity_id
_entity_poly.type
_entity_poly.pdbx_seq_one_letter_code
_entity_poly.pdbx_strand_id
1 'polypeptide(L)'
;KASSRRIDARTVNDTKVRADGTLAVITHEGSDDGLNGITILDLSNPLKPTSMGRFTTELESGVHNVWVEGNYAYLVVDGGGNGLRILDISDPTSPQIVARYFAGSSFLHDVYVRDGLAFLSHWNAGLVILDVGNGIAGGIPEAPVEISRLETVGGQTHNAWYWPEAGYVF
;
A
#
# COMPACT_ATOMS: atom_id res chain seq x y z
N LYS A 1 0.40 26.89 -11.28
CA LYS A 1 0.07 25.51 -11.54
C LYS A 1 1.37 24.76 -11.80
N ALA A 2 1.74 23.82 -10.94
CA ALA A 2 3.02 23.13 -11.05
C ALA A 2 3.01 22.17 -12.25
N SER A 3 2.12 21.19 -12.22
CA SER A 3 1.95 20.22 -13.29
C SER A 3 0.60 19.53 -13.19
N SER A 4 0.21 18.77 -14.21
CA SER A 4 -0.93 17.86 -14.17
C SER A 4 -0.67 16.70 -15.11
N ARG A 5 -1.09 15.50 -14.68
CA ARG A 5 -1.05 14.29 -15.49
C ARG A 5 -2.39 13.60 -15.48
N ARG A 6 -2.84 13.17 -16.65
CA ARG A 6 -4.01 12.30 -16.78
C ARG A 6 -3.53 10.86 -16.72
N ILE A 7 -4.23 10.04 -15.93
CA ILE A 7 -4.09 8.58 -15.90
C ILE A 7 -5.43 7.95 -16.27
N ASP A 8 -5.40 6.72 -16.73
CA ASP A 8 -6.61 5.97 -17.05
C ASP A 8 -7.14 5.28 -15.77
N ALA A 9 -7.91 6.03 -15.00
CA ALA A 9 -8.64 5.51 -13.86
C ALA A 9 -9.88 6.38 -13.62
N ARG A 10 -11.05 5.77 -13.46
CA ARG A 10 -12.27 6.47 -13.05
C ARG A 10 -12.20 6.86 -11.57
N THR A 11 -11.62 5.96 -10.76
CA THR A 11 -11.40 6.18 -9.34
C THR A 11 -9.92 6.04 -9.02
N VAL A 12 -9.36 7.11 -8.47
CA VAL A 12 -8.05 7.14 -7.83
C VAL A 12 -8.32 7.39 -6.36
N ASN A 13 -8.09 6.40 -5.52
CA ASN A 13 -8.33 6.53 -4.09
C ASN A 13 -7.14 7.11 -3.35
N ASP A 14 -5.94 6.66 -3.70
CA ASP A 14 -4.75 7.08 -2.98
C ASP A 14 -3.56 7.35 -3.90
N THR A 15 -2.67 8.18 -3.39
CA THR A 15 -1.38 8.49 -4.03
C THR A 15 -0.34 8.72 -2.95
N LYS A 16 0.76 7.97 -3.02
CA LYS A 16 1.89 8.16 -2.12
C LYS A 16 3.16 8.51 -2.88
N VAL A 17 3.87 9.48 -2.33
CA VAL A 17 5.20 9.86 -2.80
C VAL A 17 6.22 9.17 -1.91
N ARG A 18 7.24 8.55 -2.51
CA ARG A 18 8.38 7.98 -1.77
C ARG A 18 9.10 9.08 -0.99
N ALA A 19 9.65 8.75 0.17
CA ALA A 19 10.22 9.73 1.10
C ALA A 19 11.33 10.62 0.48
N ASP A 20 12.06 10.12 -0.53
CA ASP A 20 13.07 10.86 -1.26
C ASP A 20 12.50 11.87 -2.31
N GLY A 21 11.18 11.85 -2.51
CA GLY A 21 10.48 12.74 -3.43
C GLY A 21 10.65 12.41 -4.92
N THR A 22 11.31 11.30 -5.27
CA THR A 22 11.65 11.00 -6.67
C THR A 22 10.64 10.12 -7.39
N LEU A 23 9.72 9.47 -6.65
CA LEU A 23 8.76 8.52 -7.18
C LEU A 23 7.39 8.70 -6.51
N ALA A 24 6.32 8.53 -7.28
CA ALA A 24 4.96 8.40 -6.74
C ALA A 24 4.28 7.15 -7.27
N VAL A 25 3.45 6.53 -6.41
CA VAL A 25 2.54 5.45 -6.78
C VAL A 25 1.12 5.97 -6.68
N ILE A 26 0.31 5.72 -7.72
CA ILE A 26 -1.10 6.11 -7.83
C ILE A 26 -1.94 4.84 -7.94
N THR A 27 -2.99 4.72 -7.15
CA THR A 27 -3.90 3.57 -7.16
C THR A 27 -5.02 3.72 -8.18
N HIS A 28 -5.52 2.59 -8.71
CA HIS A 28 -6.66 2.52 -9.62
C HIS A 28 -7.69 1.52 -9.10
N GLU A 29 -8.91 1.97 -8.87
CA GLU A 29 -10.06 1.12 -8.51
C GLU A 29 -11.07 0.92 -9.63
N GLY A 30 -11.07 1.77 -10.63
CA GLY A 30 -11.98 1.65 -11.75
C GLY A 30 -11.35 2.21 -13.01
N SER A 31 -10.76 1.36 -13.82
CA SER A 31 -10.21 1.73 -15.12
C SER A 31 -11.22 1.48 -16.22
N ASP A 32 -11.23 2.30 -17.29
CA ASP A 32 -12.16 2.13 -18.40
C ASP A 32 -11.82 0.90 -19.24
N ASP A 33 -10.56 0.49 -19.28
CA ASP A 33 -10.09 -0.74 -19.92
C ASP A 33 -10.25 -2.00 -19.06
N GLY A 34 -10.76 -1.86 -17.80
CA GLY A 34 -10.92 -2.96 -16.85
C GLY A 34 -9.61 -3.43 -16.20
N LEU A 35 -8.49 -2.79 -16.48
CA LEU A 35 -7.18 -3.15 -15.93
C LEU A 35 -6.84 -2.25 -14.74
N ASN A 36 -7.38 -2.59 -13.58
CA ASN A 36 -7.05 -1.92 -12.33
C ASN A 36 -5.60 -2.21 -11.89
N GLY A 37 -5.12 -1.49 -10.90
CA GLY A 37 -3.77 -1.66 -10.39
C GLY A 37 -3.14 -0.37 -9.92
N ILE A 38 -1.90 -0.12 -10.31
CA ILE A 38 -1.16 1.10 -9.97
C ILE A 38 -0.48 1.71 -11.17
N THR A 39 -0.25 3.03 -11.12
CA THR A 39 0.68 3.74 -12.01
C THR A 39 1.84 4.27 -11.19
N ILE A 40 3.07 4.06 -11.65
CA ILE A 40 4.28 4.63 -11.04
C ILE A 40 4.73 5.82 -11.87
N LEU A 41 5.02 6.92 -11.19
CA LEU A 41 5.53 8.16 -11.78
C LEU A 41 6.95 8.45 -11.34
N ASP A 42 7.78 8.84 -12.29
CA ASP A 42 9.04 9.54 -12.04
C ASP A 42 8.76 11.01 -11.68
N LEU A 43 9.24 11.43 -10.53
CA LEU A 43 9.16 12.79 -9.99
C LEU A 43 10.52 13.48 -9.94
N SER A 44 11.56 13.00 -10.61
CA SER A 44 12.88 13.65 -10.68
C SER A 44 12.75 15.10 -11.15
N ASN A 45 11.75 15.38 -11.99
CA ASN A 45 11.27 16.73 -12.25
C ASN A 45 9.79 16.85 -11.84
N PRO A 46 9.47 17.33 -10.63
CA PRO A 46 8.09 17.38 -10.14
C PRO A 46 7.20 18.37 -10.91
N LEU A 47 7.78 19.27 -11.69
CA LEU A 47 7.02 20.13 -12.60
C LEU A 47 6.61 19.43 -13.90
N LYS A 48 7.21 18.25 -14.19
CA LYS A 48 6.92 17.45 -15.38
C LYS A 48 7.02 15.96 -15.04
N PRO A 49 6.09 15.42 -14.22
CA PRO A 49 6.09 13.99 -13.86
C PRO A 49 5.87 13.12 -15.11
N THR A 50 6.60 12.00 -15.20
CA THR A 50 6.48 11.06 -16.31
C THR A 50 6.09 9.67 -15.80
N SER A 51 5.27 8.94 -16.57
CA SER A 51 4.91 7.57 -16.21
C SER A 51 6.08 6.64 -16.49
N MET A 52 6.42 5.84 -15.51
CA MET A 52 7.39 4.74 -15.62
C MET A 52 6.71 3.44 -16.02
N GLY A 53 5.41 3.28 -15.71
CA GLY A 53 4.63 2.13 -16.09
C GLY A 53 3.32 2.02 -15.31
N ARG A 54 2.49 1.08 -15.75
CA ARG A 54 1.28 0.63 -15.07
C ARG A 54 1.48 -0.85 -14.74
N PHE A 55 1.18 -1.22 -13.50
CA PHE A 55 1.25 -2.60 -13.05
C PHE A 55 -0.15 -3.07 -12.62
N THR A 56 -0.60 -4.19 -13.17
CA THR A 56 -1.98 -4.69 -13.00
C THR A 56 -2.05 -6.14 -12.54
N THR A 57 -0.95 -6.89 -12.59
CA THR A 57 -0.90 -8.31 -12.24
C THR A 57 -1.35 -8.53 -10.82
N GLU A 58 -2.38 -9.38 -10.62
CA GLU A 58 -3.03 -9.68 -9.33
C GLU A 58 -3.64 -8.45 -8.62
N LEU A 59 -3.92 -7.38 -9.35
CA LEU A 59 -4.51 -6.14 -8.85
C LEU A 59 -5.82 -5.80 -9.59
N GLU A 60 -6.37 -6.74 -10.34
CA GLU A 60 -7.52 -6.55 -11.24
C GLU A 60 -8.79 -6.13 -10.49
N SER A 61 -8.91 -6.53 -9.21
CA SER A 61 -10.06 -6.13 -8.35
C SER A 61 -10.06 -4.64 -8.02
N GLY A 62 -8.91 -3.98 -8.16
CA GLY A 62 -8.70 -2.59 -7.75
C GLY A 62 -7.70 -2.48 -6.60
N VAL A 63 -7.08 -1.33 -6.51
CA VAL A 63 -6.16 -0.98 -5.41
C VAL A 63 -6.72 0.23 -4.69
N HIS A 64 -7.16 0.02 -3.43
CA HIS A 64 -7.82 1.02 -2.62
C HIS A 64 -6.84 2.01 -2.00
N ASN A 65 -5.78 1.48 -1.41
CA ASN A 65 -4.81 2.29 -0.68
C ASN A 65 -3.38 1.82 -1.00
N VAL A 66 -2.40 2.70 -0.79
CA VAL A 66 -0.97 2.39 -0.96
C VAL A 66 -0.13 3.09 0.09
N TRP A 67 0.92 2.41 0.57
CA TRP A 67 2.04 3.02 1.26
C TRP A 67 3.34 2.71 0.54
N VAL A 68 4.27 3.68 0.53
CA VAL A 68 5.59 3.50 -0.08
C VAL A 68 6.67 3.72 0.98
N GLU A 69 7.46 2.69 1.23
CA GLU A 69 8.58 2.73 2.16
C GLU A 69 9.83 2.15 1.49
N GLY A 70 10.86 2.97 1.33
CA GLY A 70 12.07 2.57 0.63
C GLY A 70 11.80 2.09 -0.80
N ASN A 71 12.18 0.85 -1.07
CA ASN A 71 11.98 0.18 -2.37
C ASN A 71 10.72 -0.69 -2.41
N TYR A 72 9.80 -0.55 -1.46
CA TYR A 72 8.59 -1.36 -1.42
C TYR A 72 7.32 -0.52 -1.48
N ALA A 73 6.35 -1.00 -2.24
CA ALA A 73 4.98 -0.51 -2.23
C ALA A 73 4.06 -1.54 -1.55
N TYR A 74 3.34 -1.10 -0.54
CA TYR A 74 2.37 -1.89 0.21
C TYR A 74 0.98 -1.52 -0.30
N LEU A 75 0.31 -2.44 -0.98
CA LEU A 75 -0.95 -2.19 -1.67
C LEU A 75 -2.10 -2.89 -0.97
N VAL A 76 -3.16 -2.14 -0.73
CA VAL A 76 -4.45 -2.68 -0.30
C VAL A 76 -5.27 -3.02 -1.54
N VAL A 77 -5.50 -4.32 -1.74
CA VAL A 77 -6.22 -4.84 -2.92
C VAL A 77 -7.67 -5.14 -2.56
N ASP A 78 -8.59 -4.61 -3.36
CA ASP A 78 -10.02 -4.76 -3.18
C ASP A 78 -10.52 -6.20 -3.36
N GLY A 79 -11.71 -6.45 -2.82
CA GLY A 79 -12.40 -7.72 -2.92
C GLY A 79 -12.13 -8.67 -1.76
N GLY A 80 -13.11 -9.54 -1.51
CA GLY A 80 -13.02 -10.55 -0.46
C GLY A 80 -11.95 -11.60 -0.79
N GLY A 81 -11.04 -11.83 0.16
CA GLY A 81 -9.92 -12.76 0.00
C GLY A 81 -8.64 -12.14 -0.58
N ASN A 82 -8.69 -10.88 -0.98
CA ASN A 82 -7.50 -10.11 -1.31
C ASN A 82 -6.83 -9.59 -0.02
N GLY A 83 -6.32 -8.44 0.06
CA GLY A 83 -5.65 -7.90 1.23
C GLY A 83 -4.38 -7.21 0.83
N LEU A 84 -3.30 -7.42 1.59
CA LEU A 84 -2.02 -6.79 1.29
C LEU A 84 -1.29 -7.50 0.14
N ARG A 85 -0.75 -6.70 -0.79
CA ARG A 85 0.33 -7.09 -1.69
C ARG A 85 1.53 -6.21 -1.41
N ILE A 86 2.70 -6.81 -1.26
CA ILE A 86 3.95 -6.05 -1.15
C ILE A 86 4.69 -6.22 -2.47
N LEU A 87 5.00 -5.09 -3.10
CA LEU A 87 5.75 -5.04 -4.35
C LEU A 87 7.15 -4.50 -4.10
N ASP A 88 8.17 -5.18 -4.63
CA ASP A 88 9.47 -4.58 -4.86
C ASP A 88 9.38 -3.63 -6.06
N ILE A 89 9.70 -2.36 -5.83
CA ILE A 89 9.74 -1.27 -6.80
C ILE A 89 11.15 -0.69 -6.95
N SER A 90 12.18 -1.47 -6.64
CA SER A 90 13.58 -1.08 -6.86
C SER A 90 13.86 -0.81 -8.34
N ASP A 91 13.25 -1.60 -9.22
CA ASP A 91 13.04 -1.25 -10.63
C ASP A 91 11.59 -0.85 -10.85
N PRO A 92 11.28 0.45 -10.83
CA PRO A 92 9.89 0.92 -10.95
C PRO A 92 9.29 0.71 -12.36
N THR A 93 10.09 0.29 -13.33
CA THR A 93 9.59 -0.08 -14.68
C THR A 93 9.18 -1.54 -14.76
N SER A 94 9.59 -2.37 -13.78
CA SER A 94 9.28 -3.80 -13.69
C SER A 94 9.00 -4.25 -12.26
N PRO A 95 7.96 -3.70 -11.58
CA PRO A 95 7.62 -4.08 -10.21
C PRO A 95 7.34 -5.57 -10.08
N GLN A 96 7.69 -6.15 -8.92
CA GLN A 96 7.47 -7.57 -8.64
C GLN A 96 6.69 -7.74 -7.34
N ILE A 97 5.62 -8.55 -7.32
CA ILE A 97 4.96 -8.96 -6.08
C ILE A 97 5.90 -9.91 -5.33
N VAL A 98 6.35 -9.49 -4.16
CA VAL A 98 7.27 -10.26 -3.32
C VAL A 98 6.56 -10.92 -2.14
N ALA A 99 5.44 -10.37 -1.67
CA ALA A 99 4.65 -10.99 -0.61
C ALA A 99 3.16 -10.71 -0.76
N ARG A 100 2.37 -11.57 -0.11
CA ARG A 100 0.92 -11.45 0.06
C ARG A 100 0.59 -11.74 1.51
N TYR A 101 -0.29 -10.92 2.09
CA TYR A 101 -0.80 -11.16 3.43
C TYR A 101 -2.31 -10.96 3.47
N PHE A 102 -2.99 -11.87 4.16
CA PHE A 102 -4.43 -11.85 4.34
C PHE A 102 -4.79 -12.27 5.77
N ALA A 103 -5.45 -11.41 6.52
CA ALA A 103 -5.78 -11.64 7.93
C ALA A 103 -7.05 -12.50 8.15
N GLY A 104 -7.57 -13.15 7.12
CA GLY A 104 -8.80 -13.96 7.19
C GLY A 104 -9.94 -13.38 6.37
N SER A 105 -11.16 -13.30 6.91
CA SER A 105 -12.37 -12.99 6.15
C SER A 105 -12.69 -11.51 6.01
N SER A 106 -11.88 -10.61 6.55
CA SER A 106 -12.19 -9.18 6.61
C SER A 106 -11.53 -8.41 5.48
N PHE A 107 -12.22 -7.37 4.99
CA PHE A 107 -11.70 -6.41 4.04
C PHE A 107 -10.53 -5.63 4.66
N LEU A 108 -9.39 -5.58 3.98
CA LEU A 108 -8.31 -4.65 4.32
C LEU A 108 -8.66 -3.29 3.73
N HIS A 109 -8.67 -2.24 4.54
CA HIS A 109 -9.04 -0.89 4.11
C HIS A 109 -7.84 0.03 3.94
N ASP A 110 -6.88 -0.03 4.87
CA ASP A 110 -5.73 0.89 4.87
C ASP A 110 -4.45 0.20 5.33
N VAL A 111 -3.32 0.73 4.88
CA VAL A 111 -1.99 0.33 5.31
C VAL A 111 -1.13 1.55 5.59
N TYR A 112 -0.48 1.55 6.74
CA TYR A 112 0.53 2.52 7.12
C TYR A 112 1.81 1.78 7.51
N VAL A 113 2.97 2.20 6.99
CA VAL A 113 4.26 1.58 7.34
C VAL A 113 5.19 2.61 7.94
N ARG A 114 5.82 2.26 9.05
CA ARG A 114 6.83 3.08 9.69
C ARG A 114 7.78 2.22 10.51
N ASP A 115 9.06 2.52 10.43
CA ASP A 115 10.13 1.88 11.21
C ASP A 115 10.12 0.34 11.09
N GLY A 116 9.82 -0.18 9.90
CA GLY A 116 9.74 -1.61 9.62
C GLY A 116 8.52 -2.32 10.22
N LEU A 117 7.51 -1.57 10.66
CA LEU A 117 6.21 -2.09 11.07
C LEU A 117 5.13 -1.67 10.10
N ALA A 118 4.29 -2.61 9.65
CA ALA A 118 3.11 -2.34 8.85
C ALA A 118 1.85 -2.47 9.72
N PHE A 119 1.06 -1.41 9.76
CA PHE A 119 -0.20 -1.30 10.47
C PHE A 119 -1.33 -1.46 9.46
N LEU A 120 -2.09 -2.54 9.58
CA LEU A 120 -3.14 -2.93 8.64
C LEU A 120 -4.51 -2.73 9.27
N SER A 121 -5.32 -1.85 8.69
CA SER A 121 -6.68 -1.59 9.13
C SER A 121 -7.63 -2.57 8.45
N HIS A 122 -7.87 -3.71 9.11
CA HIS A 122 -8.75 -4.78 8.63
C HIS A 122 -10.15 -4.61 9.16
N TRP A 123 -10.92 -3.79 8.57
CA TRP A 123 -12.33 -3.50 8.84
C TRP A 123 -12.88 -4.18 10.12
N ASN A 124 -13.49 -5.37 10.01
CA ASN A 124 -14.05 -6.13 11.15
C ASN A 124 -13.01 -6.98 11.90
N ALA A 125 -11.83 -7.23 11.33
CA ALA A 125 -10.77 -7.97 12.00
C ALA A 125 -9.90 -7.06 12.89
N GLY A 126 -10.11 -5.75 12.82
CA GLY A 126 -9.42 -4.78 13.64
C GLY A 126 -8.06 -4.35 13.08
N LEU A 127 -7.17 -3.94 13.98
CA LEU A 127 -5.80 -3.57 13.65
C LEU A 127 -4.91 -4.80 13.67
N VAL A 128 -4.17 -5.02 12.60
CA VAL A 128 -3.12 -6.06 12.51
C VAL A 128 -1.77 -5.36 12.34
N ILE A 129 -0.75 -5.81 13.06
CA ILE A 129 0.61 -5.27 12.94
C ILE A 129 1.54 -6.37 12.44
N LEU A 130 2.26 -6.08 11.35
CA LEU A 130 3.28 -6.97 10.81
C LEU A 130 4.67 -6.40 11.05
N ASP A 131 5.63 -7.26 11.39
CA ASP A 131 7.05 -6.98 11.21
C ASP A 131 7.39 -7.15 9.72
N VAL A 132 7.89 -6.09 9.11
CA VAL A 132 8.32 -6.01 7.70
C VAL A 132 9.74 -5.44 7.58
N GLY A 133 10.53 -5.57 8.65
CA GLY A 133 11.91 -5.07 8.72
C GLY A 133 12.28 -4.38 10.03
N ASN A 134 11.39 -4.38 11.02
CA ASN A 134 11.67 -3.84 12.36
C ASN A 134 12.62 -4.73 13.15
N GLY A 135 12.61 -6.04 12.88
CA GLY A 135 13.47 -7.03 13.54
C GLY A 135 12.91 -7.64 14.84
N ILE A 136 11.70 -7.28 15.24
CA ILE A 136 11.05 -7.84 16.45
C ILE A 136 10.81 -9.34 16.30
N ALA A 137 10.34 -9.77 15.12
CA ALA A 137 10.01 -11.16 14.83
C ALA A 137 10.79 -11.73 13.64
N GLY A 138 11.77 -10.97 13.12
CA GLY A 138 12.56 -11.36 11.95
C GLY A 138 11.80 -11.27 10.64
N GLY A 139 10.70 -10.53 10.61
CA GLY A 139 9.96 -10.23 9.38
C GLY A 139 10.77 -9.33 8.44
N ILE A 140 10.54 -9.52 7.14
CA ILE A 140 11.07 -8.66 6.07
C ILE A 140 9.94 -8.42 5.05
N PRO A 141 10.06 -7.45 4.13
CA PRO A 141 9.00 -7.18 3.17
C PRO A 141 8.59 -8.41 2.33
N GLU A 142 9.54 -9.28 1.99
CA GLU A 142 9.32 -10.51 1.22
C GLU A 142 8.71 -11.66 2.05
N ALA A 143 8.82 -11.56 3.39
CA ALA A 143 8.30 -12.55 4.33
C ALA A 143 7.80 -11.83 5.60
N PRO A 144 6.68 -11.09 5.52
CA PRO A 144 6.14 -10.36 6.66
C PRO A 144 5.67 -11.31 7.75
N VAL A 145 5.88 -10.93 9.02
CA VAL A 145 5.48 -11.73 10.18
C VAL A 145 4.44 -10.96 11.00
N GLU A 146 3.26 -11.56 11.22
CA GLU A 146 2.27 -10.98 12.12
C GLU A 146 2.78 -11.02 13.57
N ILE A 147 2.81 -9.86 14.22
CA ILE A 147 3.28 -9.72 15.61
C ILE A 147 2.18 -9.36 16.58
N SER A 148 1.09 -8.77 16.10
CA SER A 148 -0.02 -8.36 16.96
C SER A 148 -1.31 -8.22 16.16
N ARG A 149 -2.43 -8.47 16.85
CA ARG A 149 -3.77 -8.21 16.36
C ARG A 149 -4.65 -7.69 17.49
N LEU A 150 -5.42 -6.65 17.21
CA LEU A 150 -6.37 -6.06 18.15
C LEU A 150 -7.72 -5.87 17.45
N GLU A 151 -8.74 -6.59 17.90
CA GLU A 151 -10.12 -6.31 17.48
C GLU A 151 -10.57 -4.96 18.02
N THR A 152 -11.06 -4.10 17.14
CA THR A 152 -11.58 -2.78 17.53
C THR A 152 -13.03 -2.88 17.95
N VAL A 153 -13.40 -2.15 19.00
CA VAL A 153 -14.77 -2.14 19.50
C VAL A 153 -15.71 -1.57 18.44
N GLY A 154 -16.75 -2.35 18.08
CA GLY A 154 -17.70 -1.98 17.03
C GLY A 154 -17.27 -2.29 15.60
N GLY A 155 -16.06 -2.83 15.40
CA GLY A 155 -15.53 -3.12 14.07
C GLY A 155 -15.22 -1.89 13.22
N GLN A 156 -15.05 -2.07 11.91
CA GLN A 156 -14.84 -1.00 10.94
C GLN A 156 -13.55 -0.18 11.17
N THR A 157 -12.44 -0.86 11.46
CA THR A 157 -11.12 -0.24 11.54
C THR A 157 -10.77 0.35 10.17
N HIS A 158 -10.76 1.69 10.09
CA HIS A 158 -10.68 2.41 8.83
C HIS A 158 -9.24 2.75 8.48
N ASN A 159 -8.51 3.36 9.39
CA ASN A 159 -7.09 3.67 9.27
C ASN A 159 -6.40 3.64 10.62
N ALA A 160 -5.08 3.63 10.61
CA ALA A 160 -4.25 3.66 11.80
C ALA A 160 -3.06 4.60 11.60
N TRP A 161 -2.64 5.24 12.68
CA TRP A 161 -1.47 6.11 12.69
C TRP A 161 -0.59 5.81 13.90
N TYR A 162 0.66 5.45 13.67
CA TYR A 162 1.61 5.16 14.74
C TYR A 162 2.40 6.39 15.17
N TRP A 163 2.38 6.67 16.46
CA TRP A 163 3.21 7.69 17.10
C TRP A 163 4.32 7.02 17.92
N PRO A 164 5.53 6.83 17.32
CA PRO A 164 6.59 6.03 17.95
C PRO A 164 7.14 6.64 19.22
N GLU A 165 7.19 7.99 19.33
CA GLU A 165 7.71 8.67 20.52
C GLU A 165 6.88 8.41 21.77
N ALA A 166 5.61 8.10 21.61
CA ALA A 166 4.69 7.78 22.70
C ALA A 166 4.35 6.28 22.77
N GLY A 167 4.67 5.50 21.74
CA GLY A 167 4.33 4.08 21.64
C GLY A 167 2.83 3.80 21.45
N TYR A 168 2.08 4.75 20.85
CA TYR A 168 0.65 4.61 20.63
C TYR A 168 0.31 4.48 19.14
N VAL A 169 -0.80 3.78 18.88
CA VAL A 169 -1.50 3.76 17.58
C VAL A 169 -2.89 4.36 17.78
N PHE A 170 -3.28 5.26 16.87
CA PHE A 170 -4.57 5.93 16.86
C PHE A 170 -5.42 5.40 15.72
#